data_084e79e36dc815fcc2faa274bb24be76
#
_entry.id   084e79e36dc815fcc2faa274bb24be76
#
_cell.length_a   1.000
_cell.length_b   1.000
_cell.length_c   1.000
_cell.angle_alpha   90.00
_cell.angle_beta   90.00
_cell.angle_gamma   90.00
#
_symmetry.space_group_name_H-M   'P 1'
#
loop_
_entity.id
_entity.type
_entity.pdbx_description
1 polymer ?
#
loop_
_entity_poly.entity_id
_entity_poly.type
_entity_poly.pdbx_seq_one_letter_code
_entity_poly.pdbx_strand_id
1 'polypeptide(L)' 'MSGNELLKDIYNRFKTGEYVKIPSMRKIGESKWVVYFYENGLIHSSIYYTEERAKIKLKQVNGG' A
#
# COMPACT_ATOMS: atom_id res chain seq x y z
N MET A 1 -10.88 9.05 -1.68
CA MET A 1 -9.43 9.23 -1.92
C MET A 1 -9.03 8.42 -3.13
N SER A 2 -8.32 9.02 -4.06
CA SER A 2 -7.86 8.33 -5.26
C SER A 2 -6.58 7.55 -4.99
N GLY A 3 -6.26 6.57 -5.83
CA GLY A 3 -5.00 5.83 -5.73
C GLY A 3 -3.78 6.73 -5.91
N ASN A 4 -3.92 7.82 -6.68
CA ASN A 4 -2.84 8.77 -6.89
C ASN A 4 -2.43 9.50 -5.61
N GLU A 5 -3.39 9.82 -4.75
CA GLU A 5 -3.10 10.46 -3.46
C GLU A 5 -2.31 9.54 -2.54
N LEU A 6 -2.64 8.25 -2.54
CA LEU A 6 -1.91 7.26 -1.75
C LEU A 6 -0.47 7.09 -2.25
N LEU A 7 -0.27 7.08 -3.56
CA LEU A 7 1.06 6.99 -4.15
C LEU A 7 1.88 8.25 -3.86
N LYS A 8 1.27 9.42 -3.87
CA LYS A 8 1.95 10.67 -3.51
C LYS A 8 2.46 10.63 -2.07
N ASP A 9 1.70 10.03 -1.15
CA ASP A 9 2.14 9.89 0.25
C ASP A 9 3.44 9.11 0.34
N ILE A 10 3.54 8.01 -0.40
CA ILE A 10 4.77 7.20 -0.44
C ILE A 10 5.94 8.00 -1.02
N TYR A 11 5.74 8.66 -2.15
CA TYR A 11 6.79 9.46 -2.78
C TYR A 11 7.26 10.61 -1.89
N ASN A 12 6.33 11.26 -1.18
CA ASN A 12 6.69 12.32 -0.25
C ASN A 12 7.57 11.80 0.89
N ARG A 13 7.28 10.62 1.39
CA ARG A 13 8.10 9.99 2.43
C ARG A 13 9.52 9.69 1.94
N PHE A 14 9.66 9.22 0.70
CA PHE A 14 10.97 9.03 0.11
C PHE A 14 11.74 10.34 0.00
N LYS A 15 11.07 11.42 -0.39
CA LYS A 15 11.69 12.74 -0.49
C LYS A 15 12.18 13.26 0.86
N THR A 16 11.47 12.95 1.94
CA THR A 16 11.86 13.38 3.29
C THR A 16 12.87 12.46 3.94
N GLY A 17 13.31 11.43 3.23
CA GLY A 17 14.29 10.47 3.74
C GLY A 17 13.72 9.35 4.58
N GLU A 18 12.41 9.28 4.71
CA GLU A 18 11.76 8.18 5.41
C GLU A 18 11.80 6.91 4.57
N TYR A 19 12.17 5.80 5.21
CA TYR A 19 12.15 4.51 4.55
C TYR A 19 10.73 3.95 4.50
N VAL A 20 10.28 3.61 3.31
CA VAL A 20 9.00 2.96 3.10
C VAL A 20 9.23 1.56 2.56
N LYS A 21 8.90 0.55 3.36
CA LYS A 21 9.02 -0.84 2.96
C LYS A 21 7.82 -1.24 2.10
N ILE A 22 8.08 -1.75 0.90
CA ILE A 22 7.05 -2.23 -0.02
C ILE A 22 7.38 -3.67 -0.40
N PRO A 23 6.45 -4.62 -0.33
CA PRO A 23 5.02 -4.44 -0.06
C PRO A 23 4.71 -4.15 1.41
N SER A 24 3.66 -3.37 1.64
CA SER A 24 3.23 -3.01 2.98
C SER A 24 1.73 -2.77 3.03
N MET A 25 1.17 -2.80 4.23
CA MET A 25 -0.24 -2.57 4.47
C MET A 25 -0.38 -1.46 5.52
N ARG A 26 -1.37 -0.60 5.33
CA ARG A 26 -1.64 0.48 6.26
C ARG A 26 -3.15 0.66 6.42
N LYS A 27 -3.59 0.89 7.66
CA LYS A 27 -4.98 1.25 7.93
C LYS A 27 -5.16 2.74 7.68
N ILE A 28 -6.09 3.09 6.80
CA ILE A 28 -6.33 4.49 6.41
C ILE A 28 -7.70 5.02 6.86
N GLY A 29 -8.49 4.21 7.56
CA GLY A 29 -9.80 4.58 8.08
C GLY A 29 -10.31 3.49 8.99
N GLU A 30 -11.50 3.68 9.58
CA GLU A 30 -12.07 2.70 10.50
C GLU A 30 -12.25 1.32 9.87
N SER A 31 -12.67 1.29 8.61
CA SER A 31 -12.90 0.04 7.89
C SER A 31 -12.24 0.12 6.51
N LYS A 32 -11.05 0.68 6.45
CA LYS A 32 -10.37 0.88 5.18
C LYS A 32 -8.88 0.63 5.35
N TRP A 33 -8.33 -0.21 4.49
CA TRP A 33 -6.91 -0.56 4.47
C TRP A 33 -6.37 -0.39 3.06
N VAL A 34 -5.09 -0.03 2.94
CA VAL A 34 -4.40 0.05 1.66
C VAL A 34 -3.21 -0.90 1.69
N VAL A 35 -3.00 -1.59 0.56
CA VAL A 35 -1.83 -2.44 0.35
C VAL A 35 -1.00 -1.82 -0.77
N TYR A 36 0.25 -1.53 -0.50
CA TYR A 36 1.21 -1.02 -1.49
C TYR A 36 2.09 -2.17 -1.97
N PHE A 37 2.29 -2.27 -3.26
CA PHE A 37 3.10 -3.34 -3.84
C PHE A 37 3.71 -2.90 -5.17
N TYR A 38 4.72 -3.64 -5.61
CA TYR A 38 5.31 -3.42 -6.94
C TYR A 38 4.68 -4.36 -7.95
N GLU A 39 4.39 -3.83 -9.13
CA GLU A 39 3.96 -4.62 -10.27
C GLU A 39 4.58 -4.01 -11.52
N ASN A 40 5.31 -4.83 -12.27
CA ASN A 40 6.03 -4.39 -13.47
C ASN A 40 6.98 -3.22 -13.20
N GLY A 41 7.61 -3.20 -12.02
CA GLY A 41 8.54 -2.15 -11.63
C GLY A 41 7.90 -0.85 -11.15
N LEU A 42 6.57 -0.80 -11.08
CA LEU A 42 5.83 0.39 -10.65
C LEU A 42 5.15 0.12 -9.30
N ILE A 43 5.01 1.17 -8.51
CA ILE A 43 4.30 1.09 -7.24
C ILE A 43 2.79 1.20 -7.51
N HIS A 44 2.05 0.22 -6.99
CA HIS A 44 0.59 0.19 -7.06
C HIS A 44 0.00 0.19 -5.67
N SER A 45 -1.27 0.58 -5.57
CA SER A 45 -2.02 0.52 -4.33
C SER A 45 -3.38 -0.12 -4.58
N SER A 46 -3.83 -0.92 -3.60
CA SER A 46 -5.17 -1.51 -3.62
C SER A 46 -5.84 -1.22 -2.29
N ILE A 47 -7.14 -0.90 -2.34
CA ILE A 47 -7.91 -0.57 -1.15
C ILE A 47 -8.86 -1.71 -0.82
N TYR A 48 -8.91 -2.06 0.45
CA TYR A 48 -9.78 -3.11 0.98
C TYR A 48 -10.57 -2.58 2.16
N TYR A 49 -11.73 -3.14 2.39
CA TYR A 49 -12.64 -2.70 3.45
C TYR A 49 -12.68 -3.67 4.63
N THR A 50 -11.87 -4.71 4.59
CA THR A 50 -11.66 -5.62 5.71
C THR A 50 -10.17 -5.87 5.86
N GLU A 51 -9.72 -5.98 7.11
CA GLU A 51 -8.32 -6.27 7.42
C GLU A 51 -7.91 -7.62 6.82
N GLU A 52 -8.80 -8.60 6.90
CA GLU A 52 -8.54 -9.93 6.39
C GLU A 52 -8.21 -9.92 4.90
N ARG A 53 -8.99 -9.18 4.10
CA ARG A 53 -8.75 -9.09 2.66
C ARG A 53 -7.44 -8.37 2.36
N ALA A 54 -7.13 -7.33 3.11
CA ALA A 54 -5.86 -6.64 2.95
C ALA A 54 -4.67 -7.55 3.26
N LYS A 55 -4.77 -8.34 4.32
CA LYS A 55 -3.73 -9.32 4.68
C LYS A 55 -3.54 -10.39 3.61
N ILE A 56 -4.64 -10.86 3.01
CA ILE A 56 -4.58 -11.84 1.92
C ILE A 56 -3.80 -11.26 0.74
N LYS A 57 -4.12 -10.03 0.36
CA LYS A 57 -3.41 -9.37 -0.75
C LYS A 57 -1.93 -9.17 -0.43
N LEU A 58 -1.63 -8.71 0.79
CA LEU A 58 -0.25 -8.52 1.22
C LEU A 58 0.54 -9.81 1.13
N LYS A 59 -0.05 -10.92 1.56
CA LYS A 59 0.58 -12.23 1.49
C LYS A 59 0.82 -12.67 0.04
N GLN A 60 -0.12 -12.41 -0.86
CA GLN A 60 0.01 -12.75 -2.27
C GLN A 60 1.18 -12.00 -2.93
N VAL A 61 1.28 -10.70 -2.69
CA VAL A 61 2.33 -9.89 -3.32
C VAL A 61 3.70 -10.05 -2.65
N ASN A 62 3.73 -10.50 -1.41
CA ASN A 62 4.96 -10.70 -0.64
C ASN A 62 5.49 -12.13 -0.78
N GLY A 63 4.61 -13.08 -0.87
CA GLY A 63 4.96 -14.51 -0.92
C GLY A 63 5.11 -15.07 -2.31
N GLY A 64 4.90 -14.27 -3.30
CA GLY A 64 5.00 -14.75 -4.62
C GLY A 64 5.04 -14.56 -5.68
#